data_1da53098440b24c1cff7809c009f685b
#
_entry.id   1da53098440b24c1cff7809c009f685b
#
_cell.length_a   1.000
_cell.length_b   1.000
_cell.length_c   1.000
_cell.angle_alpha   90.00
_cell.angle_beta   90.00
_cell.angle_gamma   90.00
#
_symmetry.space_group_name_H-M   'P 1'
#
loop_
_entity.id
_entity.type
_entity.pdbx_description
1 polymer ?
#
loop_
_entity_poly.entity_id
_entity_poly.type
_entity_poly.pdbx_seq_one_letter_code
_entity_poly.pdbx_strand_id
1 'polypeptide(L)'
;MSAEIAYNVRRAARAKRVRVRVDAERGVEVVLPPRAPERAAAAAVAELAPWIERRLAELAGARARLGREHGWLPYLDGRLALVVEPERRRVHREGDALLVPAGAAARPAIERWYRRAARSELTRRLDAATAQVGTRYGRLAVRNQRTRWASCASGGAMSFNWRLLLAPERVLDYVVWHEVCHLEVADHSPRFWALLEARCPGWREPAAWLRENGSALLL
;
A
#
# COMPACT_ATOMS: atom_id res chain seq x y z
N MET A 1 2.74 26.01 22.08
CA MET A 1 1.97 26.50 20.91
C MET A 1 1.81 25.30 19.97
N SER A 2 0.60 24.72 19.84
CA SER A 2 0.36 23.68 18.84
C SER A 2 0.54 24.29 17.46
N ALA A 3 1.37 23.66 16.63
CA ALA A 3 1.52 24.08 15.24
C ALA A 3 0.16 23.98 14.54
N GLU A 4 -0.20 24.95 13.74
CA GLU A 4 -1.44 24.94 12.97
C GLU A 4 -1.38 23.76 11.99
N ILE A 5 -2.33 22.83 12.12
CA ILE A 5 -2.39 21.66 11.27
C ILE A 5 -2.96 22.07 9.91
N ALA A 6 -2.09 22.06 8.87
CA ALA A 6 -2.54 22.30 7.50
C ALA A 6 -3.39 21.13 7.00
N TYR A 7 -4.56 21.43 6.39
CA TYR A 7 -5.48 20.42 5.88
C TYR A 7 -6.17 20.87 4.59
N ASN A 8 -6.60 19.88 3.79
CA ASN A 8 -7.40 20.08 2.59
C ASN A 8 -8.85 19.66 2.84
N VAL A 9 -9.81 20.44 2.32
CA VAL A 9 -11.24 20.12 2.43
C VAL A 9 -11.74 19.54 1.12
N ARG A 10 -12.46 18.42 1.21
CA ARG A 10 -13.13 17.79 0.07
C ARG A 10 -14.59 17.48 0.41
N ARG A 11 -15.51 17.91 -0.42
CA ARG A 11 -16.94 17.53 -0.30
C ARG A 11 -17.19 16.21 -1.04
N ALA A 12 -17.99 15.33 -0.43
CA ALA A 12 -18.35 14.05 -1.01
C ALA A 12 -19.86 13.81 -0.96
N ALA A 13 -20.50 13.62 -2.12
CA ALA A 13 -21.94 13.47 -2.27
C ALA A 13 -22.55 12.37 -1.38
N ARG A 14 -21.80 11.29 -1.15
CA ARG A 14 -22.24 10.14 -0.33
C ARG A 14 -21.79 10.22 1.13
N ALA A 15 -21.11 11.27 1.55
CA ALA A 15 -20.68 11.41 2.94
C ALA A 15 -21.89 11.82 3.81
N LYS A 16 -22.16 11.05 4.86
CA LYS A 16 -23.22 11.33 5.83
C LYS A 16 -22.70 12.08 7.08
N ARG A 17 -21.38 12.11 7.30
CA ARG A 17 -20.71 12.76 8.43
C ARG A 17 -19.35 13.30 8.03
N VAL A 18 -18.82 14.25 8.79
CA VAL A 18 -17.44 14.73 8.65
C VAL A 18 -16.48 13.59 8.96
N ARG A 19 -15.42 13.48 8.18
CA ARG A 19 -14.35 12.49 8.39
C ARG A 19 -13.00 13.15 8.18
N VAL A 20 -12.10 12.98 9.12
CA VAL A 20 -10.70 13.37 8.97
C VAL A 20 -9.90 12.14 8.52
N ARG A 21 -9.02 12.34 7.56
CA ARG A 21 -8.09 11.33 7.05
C ARG A 21 -6.68 11.90 7.06
N VAL A 22 -5.74 11.10 7.48
CA VAL A 22 -4.33 11.43 7.37
C VAL A 22 -3.71 10.48 6.35
N ASP A 23 -3.21 11.06 5.27
CA ASP A 23 -2.65 10.35 4.13
C ASP A 23 -1.20 10.79 3.93
N ALA A 24 -0.30 9.84 3.71
CA ALA A 24 1.12 10.14 3.62
C ALA A 24 1.51 10.94 2.36
N GLU A 25 0.69 10.96 1.29
CA GLU A 25 0.92 11.77 0.08
C GLU A 25 0.22 13.13 0.13
N ARG A 26 -0.99 13.17 0.70
CA ARG A 26 -1.89 14.34 0.66
C ARG A 26 -1.96 15.11 1.97
N GLY A 27 -1.28 14.60 3.00
CA GLY A 27 -1.38 15.17 4.33
C GLY A 27 -2.76 14.93 4.97
N VAL A 28 -3.31 15.94 5.63
CA VAL A 28 -4.61 15.87 6.29
C VAL A 28 -5.71 16.26 5.31
N GLU A 29 -6.68 15.37 5.10
CA GLU A 29 -7.88 15.62 4.28
C GLU A 29 -9.12 15.55 5.15
N VAL A 30 -9.95 16.59 5.13
CA VAL A 30 -11.27 16.61 5.78
C VAL A 30 -12.35 16.39 4.72
N VAL A 31 -13.10 15.29 4.84
CA VAL A 31 -14.22 14.98 3.95
C VAL A 31 -15.50 15.48 4.58
N LEU A 32 -16.13 16.46 3.94
CA LEU A 32 -17.39 17.04 4.37
C LEU A 32 -18.60 16.44 3.61
N PRO A 33 -19.74 16.25 4.29
CA PRO A 33 -21.03 16.09 3.62
C PRO A 33 -21.34 17.28 2.70
N PRO A 34 -22.22 17.11 1.68
CA PRO A 34 -22.49 18.17 0.70
C PRO A 34 -22.97 19.50 1.33
N ARG A 35 -23.76 19.42 2.38
CA ARG A 35 -24.40 20.59 3.06
C ARG A 35 -23.71 21.00 4.34
N ALA A 36 -22.62 20.37 4.76
CA ALA A 36 -21.92 20.73 5.99
C ALA A 36 -21.22 22.09 5.83
N PRO A 37 -21.28 22.98 6.85
CA PRO A 37 -20.58 24.26 6.81
C PRO A 37 -19.07 24.05 6.88
N GLU A 38 -18.27 24.94 6.27
CA GLU A 38 -16.80 24.81 6.26
C GLU A 38 -16.18 24.84 7.66
N ARG A 39 -16.77 25.61 8.58
CA ARG A 39 -16.36 25.62 9.99
C ARG A 39 -16.36 24.25 10.64
N ALA A 40 -17.16 23.30 10.13
CA ALA A 40 -17.17 21.92 10.61
C ALA A 40 -15.85 21.18 10.31
N ALA A 41 -15.10 21.61 9.28
CA ALA A 41 -13.77 21.05 9.02
C ALA A 41 -12.76 21.52 10.07
N ALA A 42 -12.71 22.82 10.37
CA ALA A 42 -11.84 23.37 11.39
C ALA A 42 -12.13 22.77 12.78
N ALA A 43 -13.41 22.67 13.14
CA ALA A 43 -13.83 22.04 14.39
C ALA A 43 -13.36 20.58 14.50
N ALA A 44 -13.54 19.78 13.44
CA ALA A 44 -13.11 18.38 13.42
C ALA A 44 -11.59 18.23 13.49
N VAL A 45 -10.83 19.13 12.86
CA VAL A 45 -9.36 19.13 12.96
C VAL A 45 -8.90 19.50 14.36
N ALA A 46 -9.50 20.52 14.98
CA ALA A 46 -9.19 20.92 16.34
C ALA A 46 -9.50 19.81 17.36
N GLU A 47 -10.67 19.17 17.25
CA GLU A 47 -11.08 18.05 18.11
C GLU A 47 -10.13 16.85 17.98
N LEU A 48 -9.68 16.54 16.76
CA LEU A 48 -8.84 15.39 16.46
C LEU A 48 -7.33 15.71 16.41
N ALA A 49 -6.90 16.93 16.77
CA ALA A 49 -5.52 17.38 16.66
C ALA A 49 -4.52 16.40 17.29
N PRO A 50 -4.68 15.89 18.52
CA PRO A 50 -3.72 14.95 19.11
C PRO A 50 -3.63 13.63 18.34
N TRP A 51 -4.72 13.16 17.76
CA TRP A 51 -4.73 11.98 16.91
C TRP A 51 -4.04 12.23 15.56
N ILE A 52 -4.29 13.41 14.95
CA ILE A 52 -3.67 13.81 13.67
C ILE A 52 -2.15 13.91 13.84
N GLU A 53 -1.67 14.61 14.87
CA GLU A 53 -0.25 14.79 15.16
C GLU A 53 0.46 13.45 15.36
N ARG A 54 -0.10 12.57 16.19
CA ARG A 54 0.42 11.22 16.37
C ARG A 54 0.48 10.46 15.05
N ARG A 55 -0.57 10.54 14.23
CA ARG A 55 -0.60 9.85 12.95
C ARG A 55 0.41 10.39 11.94
N LEU A 56 0.63 11.70 11.91
CA LEU A 56 1.67 12.33 11.08
C LEU A 56 3.07 11.91 11.54
N ALA A 57 3.32 11.87 12.85
CA ALA A 57 4.59 11.39 13.41
C ALA A 57 4.84 9.92 13.09
N GLU A 58 3.83 9.05 13.20
CA GLU A 58 3.91 7.64 12.79
C GLU A 58 4.28 7.50 11.31
N LEU A 59 3.66 8.29 10.44
CA LEU A 59 3.94 8.31 9.00
C LEU A 59 5.37 8.80 8.70
N ALA A 60 5.81 9.86 9.38
CA ALA A 60 7.16 10.38 9.24
C ALA A 60 8.20 9.35 9.72
N GLY A 61 7.99 8.72 10.87
CA GLY A 61 8.85 7.66 11.39
C GLY A 61 8.91 6.44 10.47
N ALA A 62 7.76 6.02 9.91
CA ALA A 62 7.72 4.91 8.96
C ALA A 62 8.43 5.27 7.63
N ARG A 63 8.32 6.51 7.15
CA ARG A 63 9.06 7.00 5.99
C ARG A 63 10.58 7.00 6.22
N ALA A 64 11.01 7.48 7.38
CA ALA A 64 12.43 7.48 7.76
C ALA A 64 13.00 6.05 7.80
N ARG A 65 12.27 5.10 8.40
CA ARG A 65 12.67 3.68 8.41
C ARG A 65 12.77 3.06 7.02
N LEU A 66 11.92 3.48 6.08
CA LEU A 66 11.97 3.03 4.69
C LEU A 66 13.07 3.72 3.87
N GLY A 67 13.83 4.66 4.47
CA GLY A 67 15.06 5.22 3.91
C GLY A 67 14.94 6.01 2.62
N ARG A 68 13.80 6.64 2.37
CA ARG A 68 13.48 7.32 1.10
C ARG A 68 14.28 8.59 0.81
N GLU A 69 15.03 9.08 1.76
CA GLU A 69 15.79 10.34 1.62
C GLU A 69 17.19 10.13 1.00
N HIS A 70 17.55 8.87 0.65
CA HIS A 70 18.94 8.50 0.33
C HIS A 70 19.17 8.04 -1.13
N GLY A 71 18.33 8.42 -2.09
CA GLY A 71 18.57 8.08 -3.50
C GLY A 71 18.36 6.61 -3.86
N TRP A 72 17.56 5.87 -3.10
CA TRP A 72 17.19 4.49 -3.36
C TRP A 72 15.70 4.23 -3.08
N LEU A 73 15.16 3.15 -3.60
CA LEU A 73 13.80 2.69 -3.37
C LEU A 73 13.79 1.25 -2.84
N PRO A 74 12.87 0.92 -1.90
CA PRO A 74 12.70 -0.46 -1.45
C PRO A 74 12.20 -1.36 -2.58
N TYR A 75 12.68 -2.58 -2.60
CA TYR A 75 12.16 -3.64 -3.46
C TYR A 75 12.25 -4.97 -2.72
N LEU A 76 11.15 -5.40 -2.12
CA LEU A 76 11.10 -6.56 -1.21
C LEU A 76 12.16 -6.40 -0.10
N ASP A 77 13.01 -7.39 0.14
CA ASP A 77 14.10 -7.30 1.14
C ASP A 77 15.32 -6.53 0.63
N GLY A 78 15.32 -6.10 -0.65
CA GLY A 78 16.41 -5.36 -1.27
C GLY A 78 16.16 -3.86 -1.39
N ARG A 79 17.15 -3.18 -1.98
CA ARG A 79 17.14 -1.75 -2.31
C ARG A 79 17.56 -1.56 -3.74
N LEU A 80 16.92 -0.64 -4.44
CA LEU A 80 17.28 -0.26 -5.80
C LEU A 80 17.82 1.18 -5.78
N ALA A 81 19.09 1.36 -6.10
CA ALA A 81 19.71 2.68 -6.23
C ALA A 81 19.10 3.43 -7.42
N LEU A 82 18.74 4.68 -7.24
CA LEU A 82 18.22 5.51 -8.33
C LEU A 82 19.37 6.16 -9.10
N VAL A 83 19.52 5.80 -10.36
CA VAL A 83 20.48 6.41 -11.28
C VAL A 83 19.69 7.22 -12.32
N VAL A 84 19.89 8.54 -12.30
CA VAL A 84 19.19 9.46 -13.19
C VAL A 84 19.93 9.54 -14.52
N GLU A 85 19.24 9.21 -15.60
CA GLU A 85 19.71 9.41 -16.98
C GLU A 85 18.77 10.37 -17.72
N PRO A 86 19.20 11.61 -18.02
CA PRO A 86 18.32 12.65 -18.54
C PRO A 86 17.60 12.29 -19.84
N GLU A 87 18.26 11.57 -20.74
CA GLU A 87 17.71 11.19 -22.06
C GLU A 87 16.80 9.94 -22.00
N ARG A 88 16.72 9.30 -20.84
CA ARG A 88 15.94 8.08 -20.67
C ARG A 88 14.43 8.39 -20.60
N ARG A 89 13.65 7.61 -21.33
CA ARG A 89 12.18 7.72 -21.35
C ARG A 89 11.47 6.64 -20.52
N ARG A 90 12.16 5.51 -20.25
CA ARG A 90 11.60 4.36 -19.53
C ARG A 90 12.55 3.91 -18.43
N VAL A 91 11.97 3.51 -17.30
CA VAL A 91 12.74 2.91 -16.21
C VAL A 91 13.21 1.52 -16.61
N HIS A 92 14.48 1.24 -16.35
CA HIS A 92 15.12 -0.07 -16.53
C HIS A 92 15.86 -0.45 -15.25
N ARG A 93 15.87 -1.73 -14.91
CA ARG A 93 16.65 -2.28 -13.79
C ARG A 93 17.90 -2.97 -14.30
N GLU A 94 19.04 -2.61 -13.73
CA GLU A 94 20.32 -3.28 -13.95
C GLU A 94 20.89 -3.68 -12.58
N GLY A 95 20.86 -4.97 -12.26
CA GLY A 95 21.22 -5.45 -10.92
C GLY A 95 20.40 -4.77 -9.82
N ASP A 96 21.06 -4.04 -8.95
CA ASP A 96 20.43 -3.27 -7.86
C ASP A 96 20.28 -1.77 -8.18
N ALA A 97 20.46 -1.38 -9.43
CA ALA A 97 20.22 -0.04 -9.92
C ALA A 97 18.90 0.05 -10.69
N LEU A 98 18.21 1.18 -10.52
CA LEU A 98 17.04 1.56 -11.29
C LEU A 98 17.36 2.82 -12.09
N LEU A 99 17.59 2.66 -13.38
CA LEU A 99 17.90 3.75 -14.32
C LEU A 99 16.59 4.49 -14.61
N VAL A 100 16.53 5.77 -14.27
CA VAL A 100 15.29 6.55 -14.29
C VAL A 100 15.42 7.83 -15.11
N PRO A 101 14.34 8.33 -15.76
CA PRO A 101 14.36 9.63 -16.40
C PRO A 101 14.52 10.76 -15.37
N ALA A 102 14.97 11.94 -15.85
CA ALA A 102 15.08 13.13 -15.02
C ALA A 102 13.73 13.82 -14.76
N GLY A 103 13.70 14.64 -13.71
CA GLY A 103 12.63 15.59 -13.43
C GLY A 103 11.26 14.97 -13.15
N ALA A 104 10.19 15.70 -13.49
CA ALA A 104 8.81 15.32 -13.19
C ALA A 104 8.36 13.98 -13.83
N ALA A 105 9.05 13.52 -14.86
CA ALA A 105 8.78 12.24 -15.53
C ALA A 105 9.22 11.02 -14.71
N ALA A 106 10.15 11.17 -13.78
CA ALA A 106 10.73 10.06 -13.01
C ALA A 106 9.68 9.30 -12.21
N ARG A 107 8.93 9.96 -11.33
CA ARG A 107 7.95 9.32 -10.44
C ARG A 107 6.88 8.49 -11.19
N PRO A 108 6.19 9.01 -12.22
CA PRO A 108 5.24 8.21 -12.99
C PRO A 108 5.89 7.04 -13.73
N ALA A 109 7.13 7.18 -14.17
CA ALA A 109 7.88 6.12 -14.86
C ALA A 109 8.27 5.00 -13.87
N ILE A 110 8.73 5.35 -12.67
CA ILE A 110 9.01 4.41 -11.57
C ILE A 110 7.73 3.67 -11.17
N GLU A 111 6.61 4.34 -10.98
CA GLU A 111 5.34 3.68 -10.66
C GLU A 111 4.93 2.66 -11.73
N ARG A 112 5.03 3.02 -13.02
CA ARG A 112 4.76 2.10 -14.12
C ARG A 112 5.68 0.87 -14.08
N TRP A 113 6.95 1.07 -13.73
CA TRP A 113 7.90 -0.04 -13.58
C TRP A 113 7.50 -0.96 -12.43
N TYR A 114 7.22 -0.42 -11.23
CA TYR A 114 6.76 -1.22 -10.08
C TYR A 114 5.49 -1.99 -10.39
N ARG A 115 4.54 -1.41 -11.13
CA ARG A 115 3.31 -2.11 -11.53
C ARG A 115 3.59 -3.32 -12.42
N ARG A 116 4.56 -3.21 -13.34
CA ARG A 116 4.98 -4.36 -14.18
C ARG A 116 5.72 -5.40 -13.36
N ALA A 117 6.67 -4.98 -12.53
CA ALA A 117 7.39 -5.87 -11.63
C ALA A 117 6.45 -6.59 -10.66
N ALA A 118 5.46 -5.87 -10.09
CA ALA A 118 4.43 -6.46 -9.23
C ALA A 118 3.59 -7.51 -9.96
N ARG A 119 3.24 -7.28 -11.23
CA ARG A 119 2.51 -8.29 -12.00
C ARG A 119 3.32 -9.57 -12.16
N SER A 120 4.59 -9.45 -12.54
CA SER A 120 5.48 -10.60 -12.72
C SER A 120 5.67 -11.36 -11.42
N GLU A 121 5.98 -10.65 -10.34
CA GLU A 121 6.26 -11.24 -9.03
C GLU A 121 5.03 -11.91 -8.41
N LEU A 122 3.86 -11.25 -8.50
CA LEU A 122 2.60 -11.80 -8.01
C LEU A 122 2.15 -13.01 -8.83
N THR A 123 2.32 -13.00 -10.17
CA THR A 123 2.01 -14.17 -11.00
C THR A 123 2.84 -15.37 -10.56
N ARG A 124 4.16 -15.21 -10.45
CA ARG A 124 5.08 -16.28 -10.02
C ARG A 124 4.68 -16.87 -8.66
N ARG A 125 4.36 -16.01 -7.68
CA ARG A 125 3.98 -16.44 -6.31
C ARG A 125 2.60 -17.10 -6.27
N LEU A 126 1.63 -16.54 -6.98
CA LEU A 126 0.27 -17.10 -7.05
C LEU A 126 0.28 -18.46 -7.75
N ASP A 127 1.02 -18.60 -8.86
CA ASP A 127 1.16 -19.87 -9.57
C ASP A 127 1.77 -20.94 -8.65
N ALA A 128 2.84 -20.60 -7.94
CA ALA A 128 3.49 -21.52 -7.00
C ALA A 128 2.55 -21.89 -5.82
N ALA A 129 1.91 -20.90 -5.19
CA ALA A 129 1.04 -21.13 -4.04
C ALA A 129 -0.21 -21.93 -4.41
N THR A 130 -0.84 -21.65 -5.57
CA THR A 130 -2.03 -22.37 -5.99
C THR A 130 -1.69 -23.79 -6.48
N ALA A 131 -0.55 -23.99 -7.12
CA ALA A 131 -0.06 -25.33 -7.48
C ALA A 131 0.18 -26.20 -6.22
N GLN A 132 0.79 -25.63 -5.17
CA GLN A 132 1.07 -26.32 -3.91
C GLN A 132 -0.20 -26.87 -3.23
N VAL A 133 -1.33 -26.17 -3.37
CA VAL A 133 -2.60 -26.54 -2.72
C VAL A 133 -3.64 -27.10 -3.69
N GLY A 134 -3.27 -27.36 -4.94
CA GLY A 134 -4.14 -27.99 -5.93
C GLY A 134 -5.35 -27.13 -6.35
N THR A 135 -5.22 -25.79 -6.27
CA THR A 135 -6.29 -24.86 -6.66
C THR A 135 -5.84 -23.95 -7.81
N ARG A 136 -6.72 -23.05 -8.25
CA ARG A 136 -6.42 -22.05 -9.30
C ARG A 136 -7.07 -20.74 -8.98
N TYR A 137 -6.33 -19.65 -9.19
CA TYR A 137 -6.94 -18.32 -9.20
C TYR A 137 -7.44 -17.95 -10.60
N GLY A 138 -8.35 -16.99 -10.67
CA GLY A 138 -8.86 -16.44 -11.92
C GLY A 138 -7.96 -15.33 -12.47
N ARG A 139 -8.53 -14.18 -12.77
CA ARG A 139 -7.77 -13.03 -13.30
C ARG A 139 -7.00 -12.30 -12.21
N LEU A 140 -5.71 -12.04 -12.43
CA LEU A 140 -4.91 -11.15 -11.61
C LEU A 140 -5.01 -9.69 -12.10
N ALA A 141 -5.30 -8.76 -11.20
CA ALA A 141 -5.25 -7.32 -11.42
C ALA A 141 -4.27 -6.65 -10.46
N VAL A 142 -3.33 -5.84 -10.99
CA VAL A 142 -2.44 -5.00 -10.19
C VAL A 142 -3.04 -3.59 -10.13
N ARG A 143 -3.29 -3.11 -8.92
CA ARG A 143 -4.00 -1.86 -8.67
C ARG A 143 -3.23 -0.92 -7.75
N ASN A 144 -3.77 0.30 -7.56
CA ASN A 144 -3.30 1.30 -6.61
C ASN A 144 -4.45 1.65 -5.64
N GLN A 145 -4.95 0.63 -4.93
CA GLN A 145 -6.07 0.79 -4.00
C GLN A 145 -5.61 1.53 -2.74
N ARG A 146 -6.48 2.35 -2.17
CA ARG A 146 -6.17 3.16 -0.98
C ARG A 146 -6.62 2.53 0.33
N THR A 147 -7.53 1.56 0.27
CA THR A 147 -8.22 1.03 1.45
C THR A 147 -7.94 -0.45 1.70
N ARG A 148 -7.26 -1.12 0.77
CA ARG A 148 -6.92 -2.54 0.90
C ARG A 148 -5.64 -2.87 0.14
N TRP A 149 -4.94 -3.89 0.59
CA TRP A 149 -3.70 -4.38 -0.02
C TRP A 149 -3.98 -5.40 -1.11
N ALA A 150 -4.98 -6.25 -0.90
CA ALA A 150 -5.41 -7.22 -1.89
C ALA A 150 -6.90 -7.53 -1.72
N SER A 151 -7.45 -8.35 -2.60
CA SER A 151 -8.79 -8.94 -2.49
C SER A 151 -8.92 -10.14 -3.42
N CYS A 152 -9.63 -11.18 -2.96
CA CYS A 152 -10.11 -12.31 -3.75
C CYS A 152 -11.63 -12.21 -3.88
N ALA A 153 -12.16 -12.29 -5.10
CA ALA A 153 -13.60 -12.39 -5.35
C ALA A 153 -14.05 -13.86 -5.34
N SER A 154 -15.33 -14.10 -5.15
CA SER A 154 -15.93 -15.45 -5.12
C SER A 154 -15.62 -16.29 -6.36
N GLY A 155 -15.42 -15.67 -7.53
CA GLY A 155 -14.97 -16.34 -8.77
C GLY A 155 -13.44 -16.47 -8.89
N GLY A 156 -12.67 -16.32 -7.82
CA GLY A 156 -11.21 -16.45 -7.81
C GLY A 156 -10.45 -15.29 -8.47
N ALA A 157 -11.13 -14.23 -8.91
CA ALA A 157 -10.45 -13.05 -9.45
C ALA A 157 -9.78 -12.29 -8.32
N MET A 158 -8.47 -12.06 -8.46
CA MET A 158 -7.64 -11.42 -7.44
C MET A 158 -7.16 -10.05 -7.85
N SER A 159 -7.08 -9.12 -6.91
CA SER A 159 -6.43 -7.84 -7.11
C SER A 159 -5.44 -7.56 -5.99
N PHE A 160 -4.26 -7.02 -6.34
CA PHE A 160 -3.20 -6.67 -5.41
C PHE A 160 -2.72 -5.24 -5.64
N ASN A 161 -2.32 -4.59 -4.56
CA ASN A 161 -1.68 -3.30 -4.62
C ASN A 161 -0.20 -3.47 -4.98
N TRP A 162 0.26 -2.78 -6.04
CA TRP A 162 1.67 -2.85 -6.48
C TRP A 162 2.66 -2.40 -5.39
N ARG A 163 2.21 -1.56 -4.45
CA ARG A 163 3.03 -1.06 -3.33
C ARG A 163 3.50 -2.16 -2.37
N LEU A 164 2.94 -3.35 -2.45
CA LEU A 164 3.45 -4.50 -1.71
C LEU A 164 4.91 -4.85 -2.06
N LEU A 165 5.41 -4.46 -3.25
CA LEU A 165 6.83 -4.59 -3.58
C LEU A 165 7.75 -3.63 -2.81
N LEU A 166 7.19 -2.60 -2.16
CA LEU A 166 7.92 -1.70 -1.28
C LEU A 166 8.02 -2.24 0.16
N ALA A 167 7.34 -3.34 0.45
CA ALA A 167 7.37 -4.05 1.73
C ALA A 167 8.41 -5.18 1.71
N PRO A 168 8.82 -5.68 2.88
CA PRO A 168 9.60 -6.91 2.98
C PRO A 168 8.93 -8.10 2.28
N GLU A 169 9.73 -9.02 1.76
CA GLU A 169 9.26 -10.17 1.00
C GLU A 169 8.22 -11.01 1.77
N ARG A 170 8.48 -11.26 3.06
CA ARG A 170 7.55 -11.99 3.93
C ARG A 170 6.16 -11.35 4.03
N VAL A 171 6.06 -10.02 3.85
CA VAL A 171 4.77 -9.31 3.85
C VAL A 171 4.00 -9.58 2.57
N LEU A 172 4.69 -9.60 1.43
CA LEU A 172 4.08 -9.97 0.16
C LEU A 172 3.61 -11.43 0.18
N ASP A 173 4.43 -12.36 0.70
CA ASP A 173 4.08 -13.77 0.86
C ASP A 173 2.84 -13.97 1.74
N TYR A 174 2.80 -13.30 2.87
CA TYR A 174 1.62 -13.29 3.74
C TYR A 174 0.35 -12.86 2.99
N VAL A 175 0.41 -11.75 2.25
CA VAL A 175 -0.76 -11.26 1.51
C VAL A 175 -1.16 -12.21 0.39
N VAL A 176 -0.20 -12.81 -0.30
CA VAL A 176 -0.48 -13.85 -1.32
C VAL A 176 -1.19 -15.05 -0.70
N TRP A 177 -0.67 -15.61 0.40
CA TRP A 177 -1.29 -16.74 1.08
C TRP A 177 -2.67 -16.40 1.65
N HIS A 178 -2.86 -15.19 2.16
CA HIS A 178 -4.15 -14.70 2.63
C HIS A 178 -5.21 -14.77 1.51
N GLU A 179 -4.89 -14.27 0.31
CA GLU A 179 -5.82 -14.31 -0.83
C GLU A 179 -6.00 -15.72 -1.40
N VAL A 180 -4.97 -16.55 -1.37
CA VAL A 180 -5.07 -17.96 -1.78
C VAL A 180 -5.98 -18.76 -0.82
N CYS A 181 -5.93 -18.48 0.48
CA CYS A 181 -6.85 -19.08 1.46
C CYS A 181 -8.31 -18.73 1.17
N HIS A 182 -8.59 -17.54 0.64
CA HIS A 182 -9.95 -17.14 0.24
C HIS A 182 -10.51 -17.93 -0.94
N LEU A 183 -9.72 -18.66 -1.70
CA LEU A 183 -10.21 -19.59 -2.71
C LEU A 183 -10.97 -20.78 -2.09
N GLU A 184 -10.71 -21.10 -0.82
CA GLU A 184 -11.35 -22.21 -0.10
C GLU A 184 -12.28 -21.75 1.01
N VAL A 185 -11.94 -20.64 1.68
CA VAL A 185 -12.71 -20.10 2.82
C VAL A 185 -12.94 -18.62 2.58
N ALA A 186 -14.17 -18.24 2.22
CA ALA A 186 -14.51 -16.88 1.80
C ALA A 186 -14.49 -15.84 2.93
N ASP A 187 -14.72 -16.28 4.16
CA ASP A 187 -14.80 -15.43 5.35
C ASP A 187 -13.52 -15.55 6.21
N HIS A 188 -13.38 -14.68 7.21
CA HIS A 188 -12.28 -14.73 8.18
C HIS A 188 -12.70 -15.48 9.46
N SER A 189 -13.39 -16.63 9.32
CA SER A 189 -13.75 -17.52 10.42
C SER A 189 -12.53 -18.18 11.07
N PRO A 190 -12.68 -18.87 12.20
CA PRO A 190 -11.60 -19.68 12.80
C PRO A 190 -10.98 -20.67 11.82
N ARG A 191 -11.78 -21.23 10.90
CA ARG A 191 -11.32 -22.13 9.83
C ARG A 191 -10.35 -21.43 8.87
N PHE A 192 -10.62 -20.16 8.49
CA PHE A 192 -9.71 -19.36 7.66
C PHE A 192 -8.37 -19.18 8.34
N TRP A 193 -8.37 -18.76 9.60
CA TRP A 193 -7.13 -18.50 10.33
C TRP A 193 -6.32 -19.75 10.58
N ALA A 194 -6.96 -20.90 10.84
CA ALA A 194 -6.28 -22.19 10.94
C ALA A 194 -5.64 -22.60 9.60
N LEU A 195 -6.34 -22.37 8.48
CA LEU A 195 -5.84 -22.63 7.14
C LEU A 195 -4.63 -21.74 6.81
N LEU A 196 -4.73 -20.45 7.13
CA LEU A 196 -3.63 -19.49 6.91
C LEU A 196 -2.41 -19.85 7.77
N GLU A 197 -2.59 -20.24 9.03
CA GLU A 197 -1.50 -20.67 9.90
C GLU A 197 -0.77 -21.92 9.35
N ALA A 198 -1.52 -22.85 8.78
CA ALA A 198 -0.93 -24.06 8.16
C ALA A 198 -0.12 -23.75 6.90
N ARG A 199 -0.50 -22.74 6.11
CA ARG A 199 0.13 -22.37 4.83
C ARG A 199 1.21 -21.30 4.94
N CYS A 200 1.08 -20.42 5.91
CA CYS A 200 1.98 -19.31 6.20
C CYS A 200 2.23 -19.22 7.70
N PRO A 201 3.00 -20.15 8.28
CA PRO A 201 3.33 -20.13 9.69
C PRO A 201 3.93 -18.79 10.13
N GLY A 202 3.50 -18.26 11.26
CA GLY A 202 3.97 -16.97 11.75
C GLY A 202 3.41 -15.75 11.01
N TRP A 203 2.35 -15.87 10.23
CA TRP A 203 1.69 -14.80 9.47
C TRP A 203 1.35 -13.55 10.29
N ARG A 204 1.25 -13.65 11.60
CA ARG A 204 0.91 -12.52 12.51
C ARG A 204 1.97 -11.43 12.49
N GLU A 205 3.24 -11.79 12.36
CA GLU A 205 4.34 -10.82 12.30
C GLU A 205 4.27 -9.96 11.02
N PRO A 206 4.24 -10.51 9.79
CA PRO A 206 4.10 -9.69 8.59
C PRO A 206 2.75 -8.94 8.52
N ALA A 207 1.67 -9.49 9.10
CA ALA A 207 0.40 -8.77 9.21
C ALA A 207 0.50 -7.54 10.13
N ALA A 208 1.18 -7.68 11.27
CA ALA A 208 1.46 -6.57 12.18
C ALA A 208 2.34 -5.51 11.49
N TRP A 209 3.41 -5.94 10.84
CA TRP A 209 4.27 -5.04 10.09
C TRP A 209 3.49 -4.22 9.05
N LEU A 210 2.61 -4.87 8.26
CA LEU A 210 1.81 -4.21 7.23
C LEU A 210 0.80 -3.20 7.83
N ARG A 211 0.22 -3.53 8.98
CA ARG A 211 -0.67 -2.61 9.71
C ARG A 211 0.07 -1.36 10.18
N GLU A 212 1.30 -1.51 10.66
CA GLU A 212 2.11 -0.41 11.22
C GLU A 212 2.75 0.45 10.14
N ASN A 213 3.27 -0.17 9.09
CA ASN A 213 4.11 0.50 8.08
C ASN A 213 3.39 0.71 6.74
N GLY A 214 2.28 0.03 6.49
CA GLY A 214 1.62 0.03 5.19
C GLY A 214 1.25 1.42 4.68
N SER A 215 0.82 2.32 5.56
CA SER A 215 0.47 3.70 5.19
C SER A 215 1.66 4.53 4.66
N ALA A 216 2.89 4.10 4.91
CA ALA A 216 4.11 4.72 4.42
C ALA A 216 4.66 4.09 3.13
N LEU A 217 4.06 3.00 2.62
CA LEU A 217 4.44 2.37 1.35
C LEU A 217 4.00 3.24 0.16
N LEU A 218 4.76 4.28 -0.12
CA LEU A 218 4.54 5.25 -1.20
C LEU A 218 5.83 5.39 -2.03
N LEU A 219 5.76 5.94 -3.23
CA LEU A 219 6.91 6.39 -4.04
C LEU A 219 7.22 7.86 -3.78
#